data_6efe85002288e71c3bf47659c4c23777
#
_entry.id   6efe85002288e71c3bf47659c4c23777
#
_cell.length_a   1.000
_cell.length_b   1.000
_cell.length_c   1.000
_cell.angle_alpha   90.00
_cell.angle_beta   90.00
_cell.angle_gamma   90.00
#
_symmetry.space_group_name_H-M   'P 1'
#
loop_
_entity.id
_entity.type
_entity.pdbx_description
1 polymer ?
#
loop_
_entity_poly.entity_id
_entity_poly.type
_entity_poly.pdbx_seq_one_letter_code
_entity_poly.pdbx_strand_id
1 'polypeptide(L)'
;MYKELGAADHLRMLALEESELPDVVLLLGIFDVHRGAERFAAYLEGAQFSRSETSAGGLPYYIGTHAGTRVAISGCFGGPMAALFAHTWCGAGVKTVIQLGWYGALQPGTNLGDVVVPRHAERQDGVSDWYLAKGILADATPELAAAIVRRLGERGISTSEQAIYSTPALLAESREVIADWSRHGWHGVDMETAATFAVAKSLGARRAAALLRIDDLISEEHSIAEGLVGDNRTFMRGRERDVMHAVIEAAAL
;
A
#
# COMPACT_ATOMS: atom_id res chain seq x y z
N MET A 1 -20.32 -10.07 -16.38
CA MET A 1 -20.30 -8.59 -16.53
C MET A 1 -18.95 -8.08 -16.05
N TYR A 2 -18.81 -7.21 -15.02
CA TYR A 2 -17.46 -6.70 -14.62
C TYR A 2 -16.52 -7.78 -14.08
N LYS A 3 -17.03 -8.81 -13.43
CA LYS A 3 -16.24 -9.95 -12.94
C LYS A 3 -15.68 -10.84 -14.06
N GLU A 4 -16.20 -10.69 -15.24
CA GLU A 4 -15.86 -11.50 -16.43
C GLU A 4 -14.89 -10.76 -17.40
N LEU A 5 -14.43 -9.56 -16.98
CA LEU A 5 -13.41 -8.83 -17.74
C LEU A 5 -12.12 -9.66 -17.81
N GLY A 6 -11.58 -9.80 -19.02
CA GLY A 6 -10.33 -10.51 -19.25
C GLY A 6 -9.11 -9.59 -19.21
N ALA A 7 -7.92 -10.17 -19.35
CA ALA A 7 -6.66 -9.41 -19.32
C ALA A 7 -6.64 -8.26 -20.36
N ALA A 8 -7.14 -8.50 -21.56
CA ALA A 8 -7.21 -7.47 -22.60
C ALA A 8 -8.09 -6.27 -22.21
N ASP A 9 -9.15 -6.50 -21.41
CA ASP A 9 -9.99 -5.40 -20.91
C ASP A 9 -9.25 -4.54 -19.90
N HIS A 10 -8.53 -5.20 -18.96
CA HIS A 10 -7.72 -4.51 -17.96
C HIS A 10 -6.55 -3.75 -18.58
N LEU A 11 -5.88 -4.32 -19.59
CA LEU A 11 -4.83 -3.63 -20.36
C LEU A 11 -5.38 -2.35 -21.02
N ARG A 12 -6.58 -2.42 -21.63
CA ARG A 12 -7.25 -1.23 -22.18
C ARG A 12 -7.56 -0.18 -21.11
N MET A 13 -7.99 -0.60 -19.91
CA MET A 13 -8.22 0.32 -18.79
C MET A 13 -6.93 1.04 -18.34
N LEU A 14 -5.78 0.41 -18.52
CA LEU A 14 -4.46 0.95 -18.20
C LEU A 14 -3.80 1.67 -19.38
N ALA A 15 -4.34 1.54 -20.60
CA ALA A 15 -3.72 1.99 -21.86
C ALA A 15 -2.30 1.41 -22.03
N LEU A 16 -2.14 0.10 -21.79
CA LEU A 16 -0.88 -0.64 -21.90
C LEU A 16 -1.04 -1.85 -22.83
N GLU A 17 0.07 -2.21 -23.46
CA GLU A 17 0.24 -3.52 -24.07
C GLU A 17 0.83 -4.50 -23.02
N GLU A 18 0.64 -5.80 -23.24
CA GLU A 18 1.13 -6.84 -22.31
C GLU A 18 2.65 -6.76 -22.08
N SER A 19 3.42 -6.42 -23.13
CA SER A 19 4.87 -6.23 -23.08
C SER A 19 5.32 -5.02 -22.25
N GLU A 20 4.38 -4.14 -21.91
CA GLU A 20 4.64 -2.91 -21.15
C GLU A 20 4.29 -3.06 -19.66
N LEU A 21 3.77 -4.21 -19.25
CA LEU A 21 3.43 -4.44 -17.85
C LEU A 21 4.64 -4.24 -16.92
N PRO A 22 4.44 -3.63 -15.75
CA PRO A 22 5.50 -3.49 -14.75
C PRO A 22 5.78 -4.81 -14.05
N ASP A 23 7.00 -4.98 -13.55
CA ASP A 23 7.40 -6.11 -12.71
C ASP A 23 6.70 -6.06 -11.34
N VAL A 24 6.49 -4.82 -10.83
CA VAL A 24 5.84 -4.57 -9.55
C VAL A 24 4.97 -3.32 -9.61
N VAL A 25 3.83 -3.39 -8.94
CA VAL A 25 2.93 -2.25 -8.73
C VAL A 25 2.98 -1.84 -7.26
N LEU A 26 3.20 -0.55 -7.03
CA LEU A 26 3.11 0.09 -5.72
C LEU A 26 1.77 0.83 -5.63
N LEU A 27 0.93 0.44 -4.69
CA LEU A 27 -0.29 1.16 -4.34
C LEU A 27 0.02 2.04 -3.13
N LEU A 28 -0.17 3.34 -3.27
CA LEU A 28 0.14 4.31 -2.22
C LEU A 28 -1.13 4.71 -1.47
N GLY A 29 -1.25 4.27 -0.22
CA GLY A 29 -2.32 4.71 0.69
C GLY A 29 -2.01 6.08 1.27
N ILE A 30 -2.53 7.15 0.66
CA ILE A 30 -2.26 8.54 1.01
C ILE A 30 -3.43 9.46 0.68
N PHE A 31 -3.62 10.54 1.47
CA PHE A 31 -4.72 11.49 1.28
C PHE A 31 -4.71 12.19 -0.08
N ASP A 32 -3.59 12.81 -0.43
CA ASP A 32 -3.44 13.48 -1.73
C ASP A 32 -2.88 12.47 -2.74
N VAL A 33 -3.79 11.68 -3.31
CA VAL A 33 -3.46 10.56 -4.20
C VAL A 33 -2.63 10.99 -5.42
N HIS A 34 -2.86 12.21 -5.96
CA HIS A 34 -2.15 12.70 -7.13
C HIS A 34 -0.75 13.19 -6.79
N ARG A 35 -0.65 14.18 -5.89
CA ARG A 35 0.65 14.75 -5.48
C ARG A 35 1.52 13.72 -4.77
N GLY A 36 0.89 12.81 -4.04
CA GLY A 36 1.61 11.71 -3.42
C GLY A 36 2.23 10.77 -4.45
N ALA A 37 1.44 10.30 -5.43
CA ALA A 37 1.97 9.44 -6.49
C ALA A 37 3.05 10.14 -7.32
N GLU A 38 2.87 11.41 -7.68
CA GLU A 38 3.88 12.23 -8.35
C GLU A 38 5.19 12.32 -7.55
N ARG A 39 5.08 12.56 -6.24
CA ARG A 39 6.23 12.63 -5.35
C ARG A 39 7.01 11.32 -5.29
N PHE A 40 6.33 10.20 -5.15
CA PHE A 40 6.99 8.89 -5.14
C PHE A 40 7.57 8.55 -6.51
N ALA A 41 6.88 8.90 -7.59
CA ALA A 41 7.39 8.72 -8.95
C ALA A 41 8.70 9.48 -9.19
N ALA A 42 8.90 10.62 -8.55
CA ALA A 42 10.16 11.36 -8.63
C ALA A 42 11.39 10.60 -8.07
N TYR A 43 11.19 9.49 -7.38
CA TYR A 43 12.23 8.58 -6.92
C TYR A 43 12.56 7.46 -7.93
N LEU A 44 11.83 7.39 -9.05
CA LEU A 44 12.09 6.45 -10.15
C LEU A 44 12.85 7.13 -11.28
N GLU A 45 13.66 6.36 -11.98
CA GLU A 45 14.30 6.77 -13.21
C GLU A 45 13.29 6.79 -14.37
N GLY A 46 13.27 7.88 -15.15
CA GLY A 46 12.44 8.00 -16.34
C GLY A 46 10.94 7.93 -16.09
N ALA A 47 10.47 8.30 -14.90
CA ALA A 47 9.07 8.24 -14.54
C ALA A 47 8.18 9.06 -15.47
N GLN A 48 7.12 8.45 -15.99
CA GLN A 48 6.14 9.06 -16.86
C GLN A 48 4.74 8.87 -16.26
N PHE A 49 3.93 9.92 -16.35
CA PHE A 49 2.51 9.85 -16.01
C PHE A 49 1.74 9.21 -17.14
N SER A 50 0.82 8.31 -16.80
CA SER A 50 -0.13 7.70 -17.72
C SER A 50 -1.55 7.74 -17.15
N ARG A 51 -2.51 7.86 -18.04
CA ARG A 51 -3.92 7.75 -17.73
C ARG A 51 -4.66 7.34 -18.99
N SER A 52 -5.42 6.27 -18.93
CA SER A 52 -6.27 5.86 -20.04
C SER A 52 -7.36 6.89 -20.30
N GLU A 53 -7.64 7.18 -21.57
CA GLU A 53 -8.72 8.07 -22.02
C GLU A 53 -10.06 7.33 -22.16
N THR A 54 -10.33 6.31 -21.36
CA THR A 54 -11.65 5.65 -21.37
C THR A 54 -12.74 6.59 -20.89
N SER A 55 -13.97 6.38 -21.36
CA SER A 55 -15.15 7.16 -20.93
C SER A 55 -15.39 7.13 -19.42
N ALA A 56 -14.87 6.14 -18.73
CA ALA A 56 -14.90 6.01 -17.27
C ALA A 56 -13.78 6.81 -16.57
N GLY A 57 -12.93 7.54 -17.31
CA GLY A 57 -11.92 8.42 -16.76
C GLY A 57 -10.60 7.77 -16.40
N GLY A 58 -10.31 6.57 -16.87
CA GLY A 58 -9.01 5.86 -16.74
C GLY A 58 -8.38 5.87 -15.35
N LEU A 59 -7.54 4.90 -15.08
CA LEU A 59 -6.83 4.84 -13.81
C LEU A 59 -5.48 5.56 -13.93
N PRO A 60 -5.23 6.62 -13.14
CA PRO A 60 -3.96 7.34 -13.19
C PRO A 60 -2.85 6.56 -12.52
N TYR A 61 -1.67 6.55 -13.14
CA TYR A 61 -0.46 5.96 -12.57
C TYR A 61 0.78 6.63 -13.13
N TYR A 62 1.90 6.42 -12.46
CA TYR A 62 3.23 6.71 -12.97
C TYR A 62 3.94 5.39 -13.26
N ILE A 63 4.77 5.35 -14.30
CA ILE A 63 5.59 4.20 -14.62
C ILE A 63 7.03 4.64 -14.85
N GLY A 64 7.99 3.92 -14.28
CA GLY A 64 9.42 4.21 -14.37
C GLY A 64 10.24 3.01 -13.97
N THR A 65 11.53 3.21 -13.71
CA THR A 65 12.43 2.12 -13.32
C THR A 65 13.19 2.45 -12.04
N HIS A 66 13.57 1.41 -11.29
CA HIS A 66 14.53 1.49 -10.21
C HIS A 66 15.41 0.24 -10.22
N ALA A 67 16.74 0.45 -10.33
CA ALA A 67 17.71 -0.65 -10.40
C ALA A 67 17.35 -1.73 -11.44
N GLY A 68 16.84 -1.31 -12.60
CA GLY A 68 16.45 -2.18 -13.70
C GLY A 68 15.05 -2.81 -13.58
N THR A 69 14.37 -2.66 -12.44
CA THR A 69 12.99 -3.14 -12.23
C THR A 69 12.01 -2.10 -12.73
N ARG A 70 11.05 -2.51 -13.56
CA ARG A 70 9.96 -1.65 -14.05
C ARG A 70 8.86 -1.57 -13.00
N VAL A 71 8.49 -0.36 -12.60
CA VAL A 71 7.59 -0.09 -11.48
C VAL A 71 6.45 0.80 -11.93
N ALA A 72 5.21 0.43 -11.60
CA ALA A 72 4.09 1.35 -11.66
C ALA A 72 3.69 1.80 -10.26
N ILE A 73 3.26 3.06 -10.15
CA ILE A 73 2.81 3.69 -8.91
C ILE A 73 1.42 4.27 -9.12
N SER A 74 0.46 3.85 -8.30
CA SER A 74 -0.89 4.40 -8.25
C SER A 74 -1.20 4.89 -6.84
N GLY A 75 -1.64 6.15 -6.70
CA GLY A 75 -2.17 6.65 -5.43
C GLY A 75 -3.58 6.13 -5.20
N CYS A 76 -3.89 5.71 -3.98
CA CYS A 76 -5.22 5.27 -3.58
C CYS A 76 -5.56 5.81 -2.18
N PHE A 77 -6.85 5.93 -1.90
CA PHE A 77 -7.36 6.31 -0.59
C PHE A 77 -8.57 5.44 -0.24
N GLY A 78 -8.39 4.59 0.76
CA GLY A 78 -9.38 3.64 1.26
C GLY A 78 -9.51 2.35 0.46
N GLY A 79 -10.07 1.34 1.09
CA GLY A 79 -10.19 -0.01 0.56
C GLY A 79 -10.81 -0.12 -0.84
N PRO A 80 -11.93 0.59 -1.16
CA PRO A 80 -12.54 0.51 -2.48
C PRO A 80 -11.62 0.96 -3.62
N MET A 81 -10.83 2.03 -3.41
CA MET A 81 -9.90 2.52 -4.42
C MET A 81 -8.70 1.58 -4.56
N ALA A 82 -8.14 1.13 -3.45
CA ALA A 82 -7.07 0.13 -3.44
C ALA A 82 -7.49 -1.16 -4.16
N ALA A 83 -8.70 -1.66 -3.89
CA ALA A 83 -9.25 -2.84 -4.55
C ALA A 83 -9.40 -2.65 -6.07
N LEU A 84 -9.89 -1.49 -6.51
CA LEU A 84 -10.05 -1.19 -7.94
C LEU A 84 -8.69 -1.25 -8.66
N PHE A 85 -7.67 -0.58 -8.11
CA PHE A 85 -6.32 -0.60 -8.68
C PHE A 85 -5.71 -2.00 -8.64
N ALA A 86 -5.72 -2.66 -7.46
CA ALA A 86 -5.17 -4.01 -7.34
C ALA A 86 -5.82 -4.99 -8.32
N HIS A 87 -7.16 -4.92 -8.47
CA HIS A 87 -7.88 -5.77 -9.42
C HIS A 87 -7.46 -5.50 -10.86
N THR A 88 -7.41 -4.23 -11.25
CA THR A 88 -7.07 -3.87 -12.62
C THR A 88 -5.65 -4.32 -12.97
N TRP A 89 -4.67 -4.05 -12.12
CA TRP A 89 -3.29 -4.45 -12.34
C TRP A 89 -3.10 -5.97 -12.35
N CYS A 90 -3.65 -6.69 -11.37
CA CYS A 90 -3.57 -8.14 -11.32
C CYS A 90 -4.36 -8.79 -12.47
N GLY A 91 -5.52 -8.24 -12.83
CA GLY A 91 -6.33 -8.68 -13.95
C GLY A 91 -5.64 -8.50 -15.30
N ALA A 92 -4.83 -7.45 -15.45
CA ALA A 92 -3.98 -7.24 -16.62
C ALA A 92 -2.80 -8.22 -16.71
N GLY A 93 -2.43 -8.88 -15.60
CA GLY A 93 -1.35 -9.88 -15.59
C GLY A 93 -0.18 -9.58 -14.65
N VAL A 94 -0.19 -8.45 -13.94
CA VAL A 94 0.84 -8.12 -12.94
C VAL A 94 0.90 -9.17 -11.85
N LYS A 95 2.11 -9.61 -11.49
CA LYS A 95 2.34 -10.71 -10.55
C LYS A 95 2.72 -10.26 -9.13
N THR A 96 3.06 -8.99 -8.93
CA THR A 96 3.49 -8.49 -7.62
C THR A 96 2.88 -7.12 -7.35
N VAL A 97 2.13 -7.00 -6.25
CA VAL A 97 1.53 -5.75 -5.77
C VAL A 97 1.99 -5.49 -4.35
N ILE A 98 2.47 -4.29 -4.07
CA ILE A 98 2.91 -3.88 -2.73
C ILE A 98 2.14 -2.64 -2.31
N GLN A 99 1.48 -2.72 -1.15
CA GLN A 99 0.86 -1.56 -0.51
C GLN A 99 1.94 -0.76 0.21
N LEU A 100 2.11 0.49 -0.16
CA LEU A 100 2.88 1.48 0.59
C LEU A 100 1.93 2.51 1.19
N GLY A 101 2.28 3.06 2.32
CA GLY A 101 1.45 4.10 2.93
C GLY A 101 1.88 4.42 4.33
N TRP A 102 0.94 4.95 5.09
CA TRP A 102 1.13 5.31 6.47
C TRP A 102 0.19 4.52 7.37
N TYR A 103 0.55 4.43 8.64
CA TYR A 103 -0.31 3.84 9.66
C TYR A 103 -0.32 4.67 10.93
N GLY A 104 -1.44 4.63 11.64
CA GLY A 104 -1.56 5.09 13.02
C GLY A 104 -1.20 3.97 13.98
N ALA A 105 -0.24 4.20 14.88
CA ALA A 105 0.19 3.19 15.84
C ALA A 105 -0.87 2.95 16.92
N LEU A 106 -1.14 1.67 17.20
CA LEU A 106 -2.05 1.19 18.24
C LEU A 106 -1.30 0.52 19.41
N GLN A 107 0.03 0.44 19.34
CA GLN A 107 0.86 -0.12 20.40
C GLN A 107 1.97 0.87 20.77
N PRO A 108 2.35 0.94 22.05
CA PRO A 108 3.41 1.83 22.51
C PRO A 108 4.78 1.38 22.00
N GLY A 109 5.75 2.30 22.03
CA GLY A 109 7.15 2.01 21.72
C GLY A 109 7.50 2.09 20.23
N THR A 110 6.63 2.68 19.43
CA THR A 110 6.92 3.00 18.03
C THR A 110 7.36 4.46 17.88
N ASN A 111 8.21 4.74 16.89
CA ASN A 111 8.69 6.08 16.58
C ASN A 111 8.24 6.53 15.20
N LEU A 112 8.21 7.84 14.95
CA LEU A 112 7.95 8.41 13.65
C LEU A 112 8.87 7.76 12.59
N GLY A 113 8.28 7.21 11.53
CA GLY A 113 9.01 6.58 10.44
C GLY A 113 9.47 5.14 10.69
N ASP A 114 9.11 4.52 11.84
CA ASP A 114 9.21 3.07 12.00
C ASP A 114 8.29 2.38 11.00
N VAL A 115 8.68 1.21 10.52
CA VAL A 115 7.96 0.50 9.46
C VAL A 115 7.31 -0.76 10.02
N VAL A 116 6.02 -0.95 9.75
CA VAL A 116 5.40 -2.25 9.89
C VAL A 116 5.31 -2.93 8.52
N VAL A 117 5.72 -4.19 8.45
CA VAL A 117 5.49 -5.09 7.33
C VAL A 117 4.43 -6.09 7.76
N PRO A 118 3.15 -5.87 7.43
CA PRO A 118 2.07 -6.68 7.96
C PRO A 118 2.13 -8.13 7.49
N ARG A 119 2.02 -9.08 8.43
CA ARG A 119 1.80 -10.50 8.10
C ARG A 119 0.41 -10.71 7.55
N HIS A 120 -0.58 -10.01 8.11
CA HIS A 120 -1.96 -9.97 7.64
C HIS A 120 -2.63 -8.68 8.11
N ALA A 121 -3.74 -8.34 7.49
CA ALA A 121 -4.60 -7.23 7.87
C ALA A 121 -6.00 -7.72 8.22
N GLU A 122 -6.56 -7.20 9.33
CA GLU A 122 -7.95 -7.42 9.69
C GLU A 122 -8.88 -6.72 8.69
N ARG A 123 -9.90 -7.44 8.24
CA ARG A 123 -10.75 -7.10 7.11
C ARG A 123 -11.98 -6.30 7.55
N GLN A 124 -11.80 -5.02 7.87
CA GLN A 124 -12.90 -4.10 8.18
C GLN A 124 -13.03 -2.97 7.14
N ASP A 125 -12.33 -3.10 6.01
CA ASP A 125 -12.29 -2.13 4.92
C ASP A 125 -13.58 -2.04 4.07
N GLY A 126 -14.53 -2.95 4.28
CA GLY A 126 -15.83 -3.01 3.60
C GLY A 126 -15.80 -3.59 2.18
N VAL A 127 -14.64 -3.91 1.62
CA VAL A 127 -14.51 -4.42 0.24
C VAL A 127 -13.85 -5.79 0.14
N SER A 128 -12.94 -6.13 1.04
CA SER A 128 -12.18 -7.39 1.01
C SER A 128 -13.08 -8.63 1.08
N ASP A 129 -14.27 -8.53 1.68
CA ASP A 129 -15.26 -9.62 1.76
C ASP A 129 -15.87 -10.00 0.40
N TRP A 130 -15.75 -9.14 -0.60
CA TRP A 130 -16.16 -9.46 -1.98
C TRP A 130 -15.14 -10.35 -2.71
N TYR A 131 -13.91 -10.44 -2.20
CA TYR A 131 -12.80 -11.17 -2.81
C TYR A 131 -12.44 -12.45 -2.06
N LEU A 132 -12.55 -12.45 -0.74
CA LEU A 132 -12.21 -13.60 0.10
C LEU A 132 -13.43 -14.04 0.94
N ALA A 133 -13.63 -15.33 1.03
CA ALA A 133 -14.65 -15.90 1.91
C ALA A 133 -14.39 -15.50 3.38
N LYS A 134 -15.46 -15.50 4.19
CA LYS A 134 -15.36 -15.22 5.62
C LYS A 134 -14.38 -16.20 6.29
N GLY A 135 -13.54 -15.69 7.18
CA GLY A 135 -12.53 -16.47 7.89
C GLY A 135 -11.22 -16.71 7.12
N ILE A 136 -11.13 -16.31 5.84
CA ILE A 136 -9.88 -16.33 5.09
C ILE A 136 -9.11 -15.05 5.39
N LEU A 137 -7.86 -15.19 5.84
CA LEU A 137 -7.00 -14.04 6.15
C LEU A 137 -6.60 -13.28 4.87
N ALA A 138 -6.60 -11.95 4.97
CA ALA A 138 -5.88 -11.08 4.05
C ALA A 138 -4.42 -11.02 4.49
N ASP A 139 -3.63 -11.99 4.04
CA ASP A 139 -2.23 -12.21 4.42
C ASP A 139 -1.25 -11.75 3.35
N ALA A 140 -0.04 -11.42 3.75
CA ALA A 140 1.08 -11.19 2.85
C ALA A 140 1.61 -12.50 2.26
N THR A 141 2.34 -12.41 1.14
CA THR A 141 3.20 -13.50 0.65
C THR A 141 4.43 -13.56 1.57
N PRO A 142 4.63 -14.66 2.33
CA PRO A 142 5.64 -14.68 3.40
C PRO A 142 7.06 -14.39 2.92
N GLU A 143 7.44 -14.95 1.76
CA GLU A 143 8.78 -14.79 1.20
C GLU A 143 9.05 -13.34 0.77
N LEU A 144 8.03 -12.66 0.23
CA LEU A 144 8.12 -11.25 -0.15
C LEU A 144 8.21 -10.36 1.08
N ALA A 145 7.37 -10.60 2.09
CA ALA A 145 7.42 -9.87 3.36
C ALA A 145 8.79 -10.00 4.04
N ALA A 146 9.33 -11.23 4.14
CA ALA A 146 10.65 -11.48 4.70
C ALA A 146 11.77 -10.79 3.89
N ALA A 147 11.67 -10.75 2.56
CA ALA A 147 12.63 -10.04 1.72
C ALA A 147 12.58 -8.53 1.97
N ILE A 148 11.38 -7.95 2.14
CA ILE A 148 11.21 -6.52 2.48
C ILE A 148 11.84 -6.22 3.84
N VAL A 149 11.55 -7.02 4.88
CA VAL A 149 12.13 -6.85 6.22
C VAL A 149 13.66 -6.85 6.16
N ARG A 150 14.25 -7.80 5.43
CA ARG A 150 15.70 -7.87 5.26
C ARG A 150 16.25 -6.61 4.59
N ARG A 151 15.65 -6.14 3.47
CA ARG A 151 16.09 -4.94 2.75
C ARG A 151 15.96 -3.66 3.58
N LEU A 152 14.92 -3.57 4.41
CA LEU A 152 14.76 -2.46 5.36
C LEU A 152 15.83 -2.50 6.46
N GLY A 153 16.11 -3.70 7.01
CA GLY A 153 17.17 -3.90 8.00
C GLY A 153 18.57 -3.54 7.47
N GLU A 154 18.89 -3.87 6.22
CA GLU A 154 20.14 -3.49 5.54
C GLU A 154 20.32 -1.96 5.46
N ARG A 155 19.22 -1.19 5.52
CA ARG A 155 19.19 0.29 5.56
C ARG A 155 19.11 0.87 6.97
N GLY A 156 19.16 0.04 8.00
CA GLY A 156 19.01 0.47 9.40
C GLY A 156 17.62 1.03 9.71
N ILE A 157 16.60 0.60 8.99
CA ILE A 157 15.21 1.01 9.22
C ILE A 157 14.57 0.07 10.24
N SER A 158 14.12 0.63 11.37
CA SER A 158 13.38 -0.11 12.39
C SER A 158 12.09 -0.69 11.80
N THR A 159 11.92 -2.00 11.94
CA THR A 159 10.85 -2.74 11.26
C THR A 159 10.23 -3.77 12.20
N SER A 160 8.92 -3.90 12.15
CA SER A 160 8.16 -4.93 12.85
C SER A 160 7.31 -5.75 11.88
N GLU A 161 7.17 -7.06 12.15
CA GLU A 161 6.29 -7.96 11.42
C GLU A 161 5.07 -8.29 12.29
N GLN A 162 4.03 -7.49 12.19
CA GLN A 162 2.85 -7.59 13.06
C GLN A 162 1.56 -7.60 12.22
N ALA A 163 0.43 -7.85 12.88
CA ALA A 163 -0.88 -7.71 12.27
C ALA A 163 -1.38 -6.27 12.39
N ILE A 164 -2.08 -5.80 11.36
CA ILE A 164 -2.73 -4.48 11.38
C ILE A 164 -4.24 -4.59 11.17
N TYR A 165 -4.92 -3.49 11.41
CA TYR A 165 -6.36 -3.34 11.20
C TYR A 165 -6.59 -2.38 10.02
N SER A 166 -7.44 -2.76 9.05
CA SER A 166 -7.82 -1.85 7.97
C SER A 166 -9.25 -1.37 8.16
N THR A 167 -9.41 -0.06 8.39
CA THR A 167 -10.70 0.61 8.63
C THR A 167 -11.22 1.31 7.37
N PRO A 168 -12.54 1.46 7.17
CA PRO A 168 -13.09 2.26 6.09
C PRO A 168 -13.33 3.71 6.48
N ALA A 169 -13.21 4.09 7.77
CA ALA A 169 -13.79 5.32 8.29
C ALA A 169 -12.89 6.02 9.33
N LEU A 170 -11.74 6.52 8.86
CA LEU A 170 -10.74 7.21 9.67
C LEU A 170 -11.31 8.24 10.65
N LEU A 171 -12.18 9.14 10.19
CA LEU A 171 -12.73 10.21 11.03
C LEU A 171 -13.83 9.74 12.02
N ALA A 172 -14.18 8.46 11.99
CA ALA A 172 -15.09 7.84 12.97
C ALA A 172 -14.34 7.10 14.09
N GLU A 173 -13.03 7.12 14.10
CA GLU A 173 -12.18 6.49 15.12
C GLU A 173 -12.28 7.25 16.44
N SER A 174 -13.08 6.74 17.38
CA SER A 174 -13.15 7.30 18.73
C SER A 174 -12.04 6.72 19.62
N ARG A 175 -11.77 7.38 20.77
CA ARG A 175 -10.83 6.87 21.75
C ARG A 175 -11.18 5.47 22.23
N GLU A 176 -12.47 5.16 22.39
CA GLU A 176 -12.93 3.83 22.80
C GLU A 176 -12.62 2.78 21.74
N VAL A 177 -12.82 3.10 20.46
CA VAL A 177 -12.53 2.23 19.32
C VAL A 177 -11.03 1.97 19.23
N ILE A 178 -10.21 3.01 19.31
CA ILE A 178 -8.73 2.91 19.31
C ILE A 178 -8.25 2.06 20.50
N ALA A 179 -8.76 2.31 21.70
CA ALA A 179 -8.42 1.52 22.88
C ALA A 179 -8.86 0.06 22.74
N ASP A 180 -9.97 -0.21 22.08
CA ASP A 180 -10.44 -1.57 21.81
C ASP A 180 -9.50 -2.30 20.83
N TRP A 181 -9.14 -1.68 19.73
CA TRP A 181 -8.17 -2.24 18.77
C TRP A 181 -6.80 -2.50 19.39
N SER A 182 -6.33 -1.58 20.24
CA SER A 182 -5.07 -1.75 21.01
C SER A 182 -5.13 -2.96 21.93
N ARG A 183 -6.23 -3.15 22.68
CA ARG A 183 -6.43 -4.32 23.56
C ARG A 183 -6.48 -5.65 22.82
N HIS A 184 -6.98 -5.65 21.57
CA HIS A 184 -6.95 -6.82 20.70
C HIS A 184 -5.56 -7.12 20.12
N GLY A 185 -4.58 -6.26 20.38
CA GLY A 185 -3.18 -6.47 19.99
C GLY A 185 -2.85 -6.07 18.54
N TRP A 186 -3.75 -5.35 17.86
CA TRP A 186 -3.43 -4.79 16.56
C TRP A 186 -2.28 -3.78 16.70
N HIS A 187 -1.28 -3.90 15.82
CA HIS A 187 -0.08 -3.05 15.88
C HIS A 187 -0.35 -1.63 15.41
N GLY A 188 -1.18 -1.51 14.40
CA GLY A 188 -1.56 -0.23 13.81
C GLY A 188 -2.80 -0.34 12.95
N VAL A 189 -3.28 0.80 12.49
CA VAL A 189 -4.44 0.94 11.62
C VAL A 189 -4.08 1.67 10.33
N ASP A 190 -4.61 1.16 9.20
CA ASP A 190 -4.60 1.79 7.88
C ASP A 190 -5.99 1.72 7.24
N MET A 191 -6.09 2.01 5.95
CA MET A 191 -7.36 1.95 5.23
C MET A 191 -7.32 1.05 3.98
N GLU A 192 -6.18 0.48 3.57
CA GLU A 192 -5.99 -0.11 2.25
C GLU A 192 -5.46 -1.55 2.26
N THR A 193 -4.64 -1.92 3.23
CA THR A 193 -3.86 -3.17 3.17
C THR A 193 -4.74 -4.42 3.08
N ALA A 194 -5.84 -4.49 3.84
CA ALA A 194 -6.74 -5.65 3.77
C ALA A 194 -7.35 -5.81 2.38
N ALA A 195 -7.77 -4.72 1.74
CA ALA A 195 -8.31 -4.71 0.38
C ALA A 195 -7.26 -5.15 -0.64
N THR A 196 -6.07 -4.54 -0.60
CA THR A 196 -4.95 -4.88 -1.49
C THR A 196 -4.58 -6.36 -1.38
N PHE A 197 -4.45 -6.87 -0.15
CA PHE A 197 -4.10 -8.27 0.08
C PHE A 197 -5.20 -9.23 -0.39
N ALA A 198 -6.46 -8.92 -0.08
CA ALA A 198 -7.58 -9.76 -0.47
C ALA A 198 -7.70 -9.89 -1.99
N VAL A 199 -7.61 -8.77 -2.70
CA VAL A 199 -7.69 -8.75 -4.17
C VAL A 199 -6.52 -9.50 -4.79
N ALA A 200 -5.30 -9.14 -4.42
CA ALA A 200 -4.10 -9.78 -4.97
C ALA A 200 -4.08 -11.29 -4.70
N LYS A 201 -4.50 -11.72 -3.49
CA LYS A 201 -4.65 -13.14 -3.13
C LYS A 201 -5.65 -13.86 -4.02
N SER A 202 -6.83 -13.27 -4.23
CA SER A 202 -7.89 -13.87 -5.04
C SER A 202 -7.51 -14.02 -6.51
N LEU A 203 -6.59 -13.19 -7.00
CA LEU A 203 -6.08 -13.20 -8.37
C LEU A 203 -4.71 -13.86 -8.50
N GLY A 204 -4.19 -14.50 -7.43
CA GLY A 204 -2.96 -15.29 -7.46
C GLY A 204 -1.67 -14.45 -7.55
N ALA A 205 -1.72 -13.16 -7.22
CA ALA A 205 -0.55 -12.29 -7.22
C ALA A 205 0.20 -12.33 -5.87
N ARG A 206 1.54 -12.17 -5.92
CA ARG A 206 2.38 -11.91 -4.76
C ARG A 206 1.99 -10.55 -4.16
N ARG A 207 1.96 -10.47 -2.85
CA ARG A 207 1.52 -9.27 -2.14
C ARG A 207 2.27 -9.06 -0.85
N ALA A 208 2.56 -7.81 -0.53
CA ALA A 208 3.11 -7.38 0.75
C ALA A 208 2.70 -5.93 1.02
N ALA A 209 3.02 -5.44 2.20
CA ALA A 209 2.93 -4.02 2.51
C ALA A 209 4.14 -3.56 3.31
N ALA A 210 4.44 -2.26 3.21
CA ALA A 210 5.38 -1.58 4.09
C ALA A 210 4.77 -0.22 4.45
N LEU A 211 4.37 -0.07 5.70
CA LEU A 211 3.66 1.12 6.16
C LEU A 211 4.52 1.87 7.18
N LEU A 212 4.61 3.18 7.00
CA LEU A 212 5.39 4.06 7.89
C LEU A 212 4.49 4.60 9.00
N ARG A 213 4.97 4.54 10.24
CA ARG A 213 4.30 5.18 11.37
C ARG A 213 4.29 6.68 11.18
N ILE A 214 3.08 7.26 11.16
CA ILE A 214 2.90 8.71 11.08
C ILE A 214 2.25 9.27 12.35
N ASP A 215 1.28 8.58 12.90
CA ASP A 215 0.53 8.96 14.11
C ASP A 215 0.75 7.97 15.24
N ASP A 216 0.76 8.45 16.48
CA ASP A 216 0.65 7.63 17.68
C ASP A 216 -0.73 7.86 18.31
N LEU A 217 -1.66 6.97 17.99
CA LEU A 217 -3.03 7.08 18.43
C LEU A 217 -3.21 6.80 19.93
N ILE A 218 -2.21 6.16 20.55
CA ILE A 218 -2.25 5.83 22.00
C ILE A 218 -1.80 7.04 22.84
N SER A 219 -0.81 7.80 22.39
CA SER A 219 -0.34 9.03 23.06
C SER A 219 -1.07 10.29 22.57
N GLU A 220 -2.06 10.13 21.67
CA GLU A 220 -2.83 11.24 21.12
C GLU A 220 -1.98 12.26 20.33
N GLU A 221 -0.86 11.81 19.74
CA GLU A 221 -0.09 12.58 18.76
C GLU A 221 -0.72 12.43 17.37
N HIS A 222 -1.28 13.51 16.84
CA HIS A 222 -2.05 13.48 15.57
C HIS A 222 -1.42 14.36 14.50
N SER A 223 -0.76 13.74 13.52
CA SER A 223 -0.21 14.45 12.37
C SER A 223 -1.26 14.86 11.33
N ILE A 224 -2.44 14.22 11.32
CA ILE A 224 -3.50 14.50 10.34
C ILE A 224 -4.02 15.93 10.47
N ALA A 225 -4.24 16.41 11.69
CA ALA A 225 -4.75 17.77 11.93
C ALA A 225 -3.63 18.82 11.89
N GLU A 226 -2.45 18.50 12.37
CA GLU A 226 -1.34 19.42 12.56
C GLU A 226 -0.36 19.41 11.37
N GLY A 227 -0.29 18.29 10.65
CA GLY A 227 0.65 18.04 9.58
C GLY A 227 2.08 17.86 10.08
N LEU A 228 2.89 17.22 9.27
CA LEU A 228 4.34 17.13 9.50
C LEU A 228 5.02 18.44 9.08
N VAL A 229 5.79 19.05 9.97
CA VAL A 229 6.49 20.31 9.72
C VAL A 229 7.99 20.18 9.97
N GLY A 230 8.78 21.10 9.42
CA GLY A 230 10.20 21.21 9.67
C GLY A 230 10.98 19.91 9.42
N ASP A 231 11.83 19.54 10.40
CA ASP A 231 12.74 18.40 10.32
C ASP A 231 11.99 17.07 10.18
N ASN A 232 10.82 16.91 10.80
CA ASN A 232 10.00 15.70 10.69
C ASN A 232 9.53 15.47 9.23
N ARG A 233 9.16 16.52 8.51
CA ARG A 233 8.79 16.42 7.09
C ARG A 233 9.97 15.98 6.25
N THR A 234 11.15 16.57 6.46
CA THR A 234 12.36 16.23 5.73
C THR A 234 12.78 14.78 6.01
N PHE A 235 12.75 14.37 7.28
CA PHE A 235 13.02 13.01 7.71
C PHE A 235 12.09 12.01 7.03
N MET A 236 10.76 12.24 7.07
CA MET A 236 9.78 11.34 6.46
C MET A 236 9.95 11.22 4.95
N ARG A 237 10.32 12.32 4.24
CA ARG A 237 10.62 12.26 2.79
C ARG A 237 11.78 11.33 2.46
N GLY A 238 12.86 11.40 3.24
CA GLY A 238 13.99 10.47 3.12
C GLY A 238 13.57 9.03 3.39
N ARG A 239 12.79 8.84 4.46
CA ARG A 239 12.30 7.52 4.88
C ARG A 239 11.37 6.90 3.83
N GLU A 240 10.42 7.67 3.27
CA GLU A 240 9.54 7.24 2.19
C GLU A 240 10.33 6.71 0.98
N ARG A 241 11.35 7.47 0.54
CA ARG A 241 12.22 7.05 -0.57
C ARG A 241 12.95 5.75 -0.26
N ASP A 242 13.58 5.66 0.90
CA ASP A 242 14.41 4.51 1.27
C ASP A 242 13.56 3.24 1.44
N VAL A 243 12.34 3.37 1.99
CA VAL A 243 11.36 2.27 2.07
C VAL A 243 10.91 1.85 0.68
N MET A 244 10.56 2.80 -0.19
CA MET A 244 10.15 2.49 -1.56
C MET A 244 11.24 1.72 -2.33
N HIS A 245 12.49 2.16 -2.26
CA HIS A 245 13.59 1.47 -2.90
C HIS A 245 13.79 0.06 -2.33
N ALA A 246 13.70 -0.10 -1.00
CA ALA A 246 13.82 -1.39 -0.34
C ALA A 246 12.76 -2.40 -0.82
N VAL A 247 11.49 -1.95 -0.95
CA VAL A 247 10.40 -2.85 -1.39
C VAL A 247 10.50 -3.22 -2.87
N ILE A 248 10.97 -2.32 -3.73
CA ILE A 248 11.20 -2.62 -5.15
C ILE A 248 12.31 -3.66 -5.29
N GLU A 249 13.44 -3.46 -4.61
CA GLU A 249 14.56 -4.40 -4.64
C GLU A 249 14.20 -5.76 -4.03
N ALA A 250 13.31 -5.81 -3.04
CA ALA A 250 12.79 -7.06 -2.49
C ALA A 250 11.86 -7.78 -3.47
N ALA A 251 11.09 -7.04 -4.26
CA ALA A 251 10.17 -7.62 -5.25
C ALA A 251 10.90 -8.25 -6.44
N ALA A 252 12.10 -7.77 -6.78
CA ALA A 252 12.94 -8.28 -7.87
C ALA A 252 13.63 -9.63 -7.57
N LEU A 253 13.55 -10.12 -6.32
CA LEU A 253 14.05 -11.43 -5.90
C LEU A 253 13.01 -12.53 -6.15
#